data_c1dee0cf01ffccc7d64f3f06b9e9428c
#
_entry.id   c1dee0cf01ffccc7d64f3f06b9e9428c
#
_cell.length_a   1.000
_cell.length_b   1.000
_cell.length_c   1.000
_cell.angle_alpha   90.00
_cell.angle_beta   90.00
_cell.angle_gamma   90.00
#
_symmetry.space_group_name_H-M   'P 1'
#
loop_
_entity.id
_entity.type
_entity.pdbx_description
1 polymer ?
#
loop_
_entity_poly.entity_id
_entity_poly.type
_entity_poly.pdbx_seq_one_letter_code
_entity_poly.pdbx_strand_id
1 'polypeptide(L)'
;MISDDERIALFLDYENLAIGARDGLGVAPFDFGPIADALAERGRVVARRAYADWSYFDEDRRLLARAQVELIEIPQRLGGSRKNAADIKMAVDAIELAYERGFITTFAIGTGDSDFTPLVHKLRELDKRVIGIGVQSSTSALLPPACDEFLFYDRLPGVEPVAPVRAPRRGRRPAAAATAPPAPEPTPPVVEAPEPPAEDDGPADDADRDLGALVARTLAGLQRHTDGPVLASRVKRAILRKDPTFDEADHGFRNFSELLRRLETERVVELRPGTAQGDPEVTFPQGESAEAAEAAAFRLLVDVITRLRTPQSRPQLSGLKNQLRKREPGFSEKRYGFNSFSAFVRAARARGLVTMDWDEDTGDYLLDVPA
;
A
#
# COMPACT_ATOMS: atom_id res chain seq x y z
N MET A 1 10.96 10.24 16.53
CA MET A 1 12.37 10.63 16.38
C MET A 1 13.00 9.61 15.46
N ILE A 2 13.42 10.03 14.26
CA ILE A 2 14.39 9.27 13.46
C ILE A 2 15.63 9.29 14.32
N SER A 3 16.11 8.12 14.74
CA SER A 3 17.33 8.03 15.53
C SER A 3 18.46 8.48 14.62
N ASP A 4 19.22 9.50 15.03
CA ASP A 4 20.43 9.98 14.36
C ASP A 4 21.52 8.90 14.26
N ASP A 5 21.25 7.74 14.87
CA ASP A 5 22.09 6.55 14.92
C ASP A 5 21.75 5.47 13.89
N GLU A 6 20.75 5.66 13.03
CA GLU A 6 20.38 4.63 12.02
C GLU A 6 21.49 4.54 10.96
N ARG A 7 22.12 3.34 10.84
CA ARG A 7 23.20 3.06 9.89
C ARG A 7 22.69 2.15 8.80
N ILE A 8 22.74 2.64 7.59
CA ILE A 8 22.12 2.05 6.41
C ILE A 8 23.18 1.42 5.51
N ALA A 9 22.98 0.17 5.11
CA ALA A 9 23.70 -0.45 3.99
C ALA A 9 22.77 -0.53 2.77
N LEU A 10 23.22 0.02 1.65
CA LEU A 10 22.49 0.05 0.40
C LEU A 10 23.03 -0.99 -0.58
N PHE A 11 22.12 -1.79 -1.14
CA PHE A 11 22.37 -2.79 -2.17
C PHE A 11 21.44 -2.53 -3.34
N LEU A 12 21.98 -2.36 -4.54
CA LEU A 12 21.22 -2.05 -5.76
C LEU A 12 21.38 -3.19 -6.78
N ASP A 13 20.29 -3.82 -7.14
CA ASP A 13 20.15 -4.55 -8.39
C ASP A 13 20.00 -3.49 -9.50
N TYR A 14 21.15 -3.07 -10.02
CA TYR A 14 21.19 -1.88 -10.87
C TYR A 14 20.50 -2.09 -12.20
N GLU A 15 20.62 -3.30 -12.78
CA GLU A 15 19.97 -3.60 -14.06
C GLU A 15 18.44 -3.46 -13.93
N ASN A 16 17.85 -3.99 -12.86
CA ASN A 16 16.41 -3.91 -12.63
C ASN A 16 15.94 -2.46 -12.50
N LEU A 17 16.65 -1.66 -11.70
CA LEU A 17 16.29 -0.25 -11.47
C LEU A 17 16.49 0.62 -12.71
N ALA A 18 17.65 0.51 -13.39
CA ALA A 18 17.96 1.33 -14.55
C ALA A 18 17.05 1.00 -15.76
N ILE A 19 16.77 -0.28 -15.98
CA ILE A 19 15.82 -0.71 -17.01
C ILE A 19 14.40 -0.24 -16.67
N GLY A 20 13.97 -0.43 -15.41
CA GLY A 20 12.66 0.02 -14.96
C GLY A 20 12.47 1.54 -15.10
N ALA A 21 13.47 2.34 -14.73
CA ALA A 21 13.43 3.79 -14.85
C ALA A 21 13.43 4.24 -16.33
N ARG A 22 14.24 3.60 -17.17
CA ARG A 22 14.28 3.90 -18.60
C ARG A 22 12.96 3.56 -19.29
N ASP A 23 12.43 2.37 -19.05
CA ASP A 23 11.26 1.84 -19.77
C ASP A 23 9.95 2.40 -19.19
N GLY A 24 9.89 2.65 -17.88
CA GLY A 24 8.72 3.19 -17.20
C GLY A 24 8.63 4.71 -17.18
N LEU A 25 9.77 5.41 -17.05
CA LEU A 25 9.80 6.87 -16.81
C LEU A 25 10.52 7.62 -17.93
N GLY A 26 11.22 6.93 -18.87
CA GLY A 26 12.08 7.56 -19.87
C GLY A 26 13.36 8.16 -19.28
N VAL A 27 13.72 7.83 -18.04
CA VAL A 27 14.90 8.36 -17.36
C VAL A 27 16.12 7.52 -17.73
N ALA A 28 17.04 8.12 -18.48
CA ALA A 28 18.35 7.56 -18.82
C ALA A 28 19.32 8.71 -19.08
N PRO A 29 20.53 8.70 -18.49
CA PRO A 29 21.06 7.75 -17.50
C PRO A 29 20.27 7.75 -16.19
N PHE A 30 20.42 6.68 -15.40
CA PHE A 30 19.72 6.57 -14.12
C PHE A 30 20.24 7.59 -13.10
N ASP A 31 19.36 8.39 -12.52
CA ASP A 31 19.72 9.35 -11.49
C ASP A 31 19.66 8.73 -10.10
N PHE A 32 20.81 8.57 -9.48
CA PHE A 32 20.95 8.04 -8.12
C PHE A 32 20.68 9.09 -7.03
N GLY A 33 20.73 10.38 -7.36
CA GLY A 33 20.56 11.50 -6.41
C GLY A 33 19.32 11.37 -5.53
N PRO A 34 18.12 11.19 -6.09
CA PRO A 34 16.88 11.05 -5.32
C PRO A 34 16.90 9.90 -4.29
N ILE A 35 17.53 8.77 -4.62
CA ILE A 35 17.69 7.66 -3.67
C ILE A 35 18.65 8.05 -2.54
N ALA A 36 19.76 8.69 -2.88
CA ALA A 36 20.75 9.12 -1.89
C ALA A 36 20.14 10.11 -0.88
N ASP A 37 19.38 11.09 -1.36
CA ASP A 37 18.69 12.08 -0.53
C ASP A 37 17.63 11.43 0.37
N ALA A 38 16.78 10.57 -0.22
CA ALA A 38 15.76 9.86 0.53
C ALA A 38 16.34 8.98 1.66
N LEU A 39 17.49 8.33 1.43
CA LEU A 39 18.16 7.54 2.45
C LEU A 39 18.88 8.42 3.48
N ALA A 40 19.46 9.56 3.09
CA ALA A 40 20.10 10.52 4.01
C ALA A 40 19.10 11.09 5.03
N GLU A 41 17.85 11.28 4.64
CA GLU A 41 16.77 11.70 5.55
C GLU A 41 16.44 10.65 6.62
N ARG A 42 16.78 9.38 6.39
CA ARG A 42 16.47 8.23 7.26
C ARG A 42 17.63 7.82 8.16
N GLY A 43 18.86 8.09 7.74
CA GLY A 43 20.03 7.73 8.51
C GLY A 43 21.32 7.87 7.70
N ARG A 44 22.43 7.43 8.32
CA ARG A 44 23.75 7.48 7.71
C ARG A 44 24.00 6.26 6.82
N VAL A 45 24.14 6.45 5.51
CA VAL A 45 24.50 5.38 4.58
C VAL A 45 25.99 5.07 4.70
N VAL A 46 26.33 3.92 5.27
CA VAL A 46 27.71 3.47 5.59
C VAL A 46 28.30 2.52 4.56
N ALA A 47 27.46 1.88 3.74
CA ALA A 47 27.87 1.02 2.64
C ALA A 47 26.93 1.25 1.46
N ARG A 48 27.48 1.27 0.24
CA ARG A 48 26.72 1.41 -1.00
C ARG A 48 27.29 0.47 -2.03
N ARG A 49 26.52 -0.50 -2.50
CA ARG A 49 26.94 -1.50 -3.51
C ARG A 49 25.91 -1.60 -4.61
N ALA A 50 26.36 -1.66 -5.85
CA ALA A 50 25.52 -1.84 -7.02
C ALA A 50 26.04 -3.01 -7.88
N TYR A 51 25.14 -3.87 -8.32
CA TYR A 51 25.41 -5.13 -9.00
C TYR A 51 24.86 -5.06 -10.41
N ALA A 52 25.70 -5.24 -11.42
CA ALA A 52 25.32 -5.27 -12.84
C ALA A 52 26.43 -5.85 -13.71
N ASP A 53 26.10 -6.15 -14.95
CA ASP A 53 27.08 -6.20 -16.03
C ASP A 53 27.34 -4.76 -16.52
N TRP A 54 28.39 -4.15 -15.99
CA TRP A 54 28.68 -2.74 -16.22
C TRP A 54 29.12 -2.43 -17.66
N SER A 55 29.28 -3.42 -18.52
CA SER A 55 29.57 -3.20 -19.95
C SER A 55 28.41 -2.52 -20.67
N TYR A 56 27.20 -2.60 -20.13
CA TYR A 56 25.99 -1.98 -20.68
C TYR A 56 25.66 -0.59 -20.10
N PHE A 57 26.40 -0.12 -19.08
CA PHE A 57 26.08 1.07 -18.29
C PHE A 57 27.27 2.03 -18.10
N ASP A 58 28.01 2.32 -19.18
CA ASP A 58 29.26 3.12 -19.11
C ASP A 58 29.09 4.54 -18.53
N GLU A 59 27.99 5.21 -18.85
CA GLU A 59 27.70 6.55 -18.33
C GLU A 59 27.33 6.50 -16.84
N ASP A 60 26.52 5.55 -16.47
CA ASP A 60 26.05 5.35 -15.11
C ASP A 60 27.18 4.98 -14.14
N ARG A 61 28.16 4.19 -14.59
CA ARG A 61 29.36 3.84 -13.82
C ARG A 61 30.06 5.08 -13.26
N ARG A 62 30.22 6.12 -14.09
CA ARG A 62 30.88 7.36 -13.68
C ARG A 62 30.06 8.14 -12.66
N LEU A 63 28.75 8.15 -12.81
CA LEU A 63 27.84 8.83 -11.88
C LEU A 63 27.82 8.13 -10.52
N LEU A 64 27.68 6.81 -10.51
CA LEU A 64 27.68 6.00 -9.30
C LEU A 64 29.04 6.04 -8.57
N ALA A 65 30.16 6.00 -9.30
CA ALA A 65 31.49 6.14 -8.70
C ALA A 65 31.69 7.50 -8.01
N ARG A 66 31.17 8.59 -8.60
CA ARG A 66 31.15 9.91 -7.95
C ARG A 66 30.28 9.95 -6.69
N ALA A 67 29.20 9.17 -6.67
CA ALA A 67 28.34 9.00 -5.52
C ALA A 67 28.90 7.98 -4.48
N GLN A 68 30.16 7.53 -4.67
CA GLN A 68 30.84 6.58 -3.80
C GLN A 68 30.10 5.25 -3.66
N VAL A 69 29.49 4.78 -4.75
CA VAL A 69 28.88 3.45 -4.84
C VAL A 69 29.94 2.47 -5.33
N GLU A 70 30.15 1.39 -4.58
CA GLU A 70 30.99 0.26 -4.97
C GLU A 70 30.30 -0.52 -6.09
N LEU A 71 30.98 -0.68 -7.23
CA LEU A 71 30.44 -1.36 -8.40
C LEU A 71 30.92 -2.80 -8.42
N ILE A 72 29.98 -3.72 -8.30
CA ILE A 72 30.26 -5.17 -8.32
C ILE A 72 29.98 -5.66 -9.75
N GLU A 73 31.04 -6.10 -10.44
CA GLU A 73 30.98 -6.62 -11.81
C GLU A 73 30.39 -8.03 -11.82
N ILE A 74 29.32 -8.24 -12.57
CA ILE A 74 28.71 -9.55 -12.80
C ILE A 74 28.65 -9.82 -14.31
N PRO A 75 29.74 -10.32 -14.92
CA PRO A 75 29.80 -10.49 -16.37
C PRO A 75 28.79 -11.54 -16.85
N GLN A 76 27.97 -11.16 -17.82
CA GLN A 76 27.07 -12.09 -18.49
C GLN A 76 27.86 -12.91 -19.51
N ARG A 77 28.07 -14.20 -19.27
CA ARG A 77 28.69 -15.09 -20.24
C ARG A 77 27.71 -15.46 -21.34
N LEU A 78 28.08 -15.22 -22.59
CA LEU A 78 27.37 -15.67 -23.78
C LEU A 78 27.05 -17.17 -23.69
N GLY A 79 25.78 -17.56 -23.64
CA GLY A 79 25.32 -18.94 -23.81
C GLY A 79 24.91 -19.76 -22.59
N GLY A 80 24.64 -19.17 -21.44
CA GLY A 80 24.24 -19.96 -20.27
C GLY A 80 23.15 -19.29 -19.40
N SER A 81 22.24 -20.09 -18.92
CA SER A 81 21.18 -19.78 -17.95
C SER A 81 21.74 -19.23 -16.61
N ARG A 82 22.11 -17.95 -16.57
CA ARG A 82 22.55 -17.27 -15.33
C ARG A 82 21.88 -15.91 -15.16
N LYS A 83 20.57 -15.87 -15.34
CA LYS A 83 19.77 -14.65 -15.06
C LYS A 83 19.92 -14.17 -13.61
N ASN A 84 20.28 -15.03 -12.65
CA ASN A 84 20.24 -14.75 -11.22
C ASN A 84 21.63 -14.67 -10.56
N ALA A 85 22.72 -14.51 -11.32
CA ALA A 85 24.06 -14.46 -10.71
C ALA A 85 24.28 -13.18 -9.90
N ALA A 86 23.77 -12.05 -10.38
CA ALA A 86 23.77 -10.77 -9.67
C ALA A 86 22.93 -10.85 -8.39
N ASP A 87 21.73 -11.40 -8.50
CA ASP A 87 20.79 -11.55 -7.40
C ASP A 87 21.36 -12.40 -6.26
N ILE A 88 21.94 -13.56 -6.62
CA ILE A 88 22.59 -14.45 -5.66
C ILE A 88 23.77 -13.76 -4.98
N LYS A 89 24.64 -13.09 -5.77
CA LYS A 89 25.80 -12.37 -5.23
C LYS A 89 25.35 -11.26 -4.28
N MET A 90 24.38 -10.46 -4.68
CA MET A 90 23.81 -9.39 -3.85
C MET A 90 23.20 -9.93 -2.55
N ALA A 91 22.44 -11.02 -2.63
CA ALA A 91 21.83 -11.65 -1.46
C ALA A 91 22.88 -12.20 -0.48
N VAL A 92 23.93 -12.87 -0.99
CA VAL A 92 25.01 -13.38 -0.17
C VAL A 92 25.76 -12.24 0.52
N ASP A 93 26.14 -11.20 -0.22
CA ASP A 93 26.88 -10.05 0.31
C ASP A 93 26.06 -9.28 1.36
N ALA A 94 24.75 -9.17 1.17
CA ALA A 94 23.87 -8.51 2.14
C ALA A 94 23.77 -9.32 3.45
N ILE A 95 23.63 -10.64 3.36
CA ILE A 95 23.57 -11.53 4.52
C ILE A 95 24.93 -11.53 5.25
N GLU A 96 26.05 -11.65 4.51
CA GLU A 96 27.38 -11.59 5.07
C GLU A 96 27.59 -10.29 5.86
N LEU A 97 27.27 -9.14 5.24
CA LEU A 97 27.41 -7.85 5.89
C LEU A 97 26.52 -7.71 7.13
N ALA A 98 25.32 -8.30 7.11
CA ALA A 98 24.41 -8.27 8.25
C ALA A 98 24.95 -9.03 9.47
N TYR A 99 25.72 -10.11 9.24
CA TYR A 99 26.41 -10.87 10.30
C TYR A 99 27.71 -10.20 10.75
N GLU A 100 28.52 -9.72 9.81
CA GLU A 100 29.83 -9.14 10.11
C GLU A 100 29.75 -7.78 10.80
N ARG A 101 28.75 -6.96 10.41
CA ARG A 101 28.62 -5.58 10.83
C ARG A 101 27.37 -5.36 11.67
N GLY A 102 27.39 -5.84 12.91
CA GLY A 102 26.26 -5.71 13.84
C GLY A 102 25.75 -4.28 14.06
N PHE A 103 26.63 -3.29 13.83
CA PHE A 103 26.26 -1.87 13.96
C PHE A 103 25.37 -1.34 12.81
N ILE A 104 25.26 -2.06 11.69
CA ILE A 104 24.32 -1.72 10.61
C ILE A 104 22.93 -2.17 11.05
N THR A 105 22.02 -1.22 11.14
CA THR A 105 20.66 -1.44 11.65
C THR A 105 19.63 -1.59 10.52
N THR A 106 19.93 -1.01 9.36
CA THR A 106 19.01 -0.90 8.24
C THR A 106 19.66 -1.35 6.93
N PHE A 107 18.93 -2.13 6.14
CA PHE A 107 19.31 -2.53 4.80
C PHE A 107 18.34 -1.94 3.78
N ALA A 108 18.86 -1.15 2.85
CA ALA A 108 18.11 -0.65 1.71
C ALA A 108 18.37 -1.55 0.51
N ILE A 109 17.32 -2.17 -0.04
CA ILE A 109 17.38 -3.12 -1.15
C ILE A 109 16.70 -2.49 -2.35
N GLY A 110 17.48 -2.12 -3.35
CA GLY A 110 17.00 -1.50 -4.57
C GLY A 110 16.78 -2.56 -5.66
N THR A 111 15.55 -2.98 -5.83
CA THR A 111 15.08 -3.91 -6.86
C THR A 111 13.56 -3.91 -6.92
N GLY A 112 12.99 -4.32 -8.06
CA GLY A 112 11.54 -4.59 -8.19
C GLY A 112 11.21 -6.09 -8.18
N ASP A 113 12.21 -6.98 -8.07
CA ASP A 113 12.02 -8.41 -8.21
C ASP A 113 11.61 -9.08 -6.89
N SER A 114 10.53 -9.87 -6.94
CA SER A 114 10.05 -10.66 -5.80
C SER A 114 10.99 -11.78 -5.38
N ASP A 115 11.96 -12.16 -6.21
CA ASP A 115 12.95 -13.19 -5.88
C ASP A 115 13.86 -12.77 -4.72
N PHE A 116 13.89 -11.46 -4.39
CA PHE A 116 14.54 -10.94 -3.19
C PHE A 116 13.70 -11.01 -1.90
N THR A 117 12.43 -11.40 -1.97
CA THR A 117 11.59 -11.56 -0.77
C THR A 117 12.23 -12.48 0.30
N PRO A 118 12.89 -13.62 -0.04
CA PRO A 118 13.59 -14.44 0.95
C PRO A 118 14.75 -13.70 1.64
N LEU A 119 15.48 -12.84 0.92
CA LEU A 119 16.52 -11.99 1.51
C LEU A 119 15.93 -11.01 2.52
N VAL A 120 14.83 -10.33 2.15
CA VAL A 120 14.14 -9.40 3.03
C VAL A 120 13.71 -10.08 4.33
N HIS A 121 13.07 -11.26 4.24
CA HIS A 121 12.69 -12.03 5.42
C HIS A 121 13.89 -12.40 6.27
N LYS A 122 15.01 -12.83 5.64
CA LYS A 122 16.23 -13.22 6.36
C LYS A 122 16.87 -12.04 7.09
N LEU A 123 16.91 -10.87 6.49
CA LEU A 123 17.42 -9.65 7.14
C LEU A 123 16.55 -9.26 8.34
N ARG A 124 15.23 -9.37 8.22
CA ARG A 124 14.29 -9.10 9.32
C ARG A 124 14.41 -10.12 10.46
N GLU A 125 14.68 -11.41 10.18
CA GLU A 125 15.02 -12.42 11.18
C GLU A 125 16.30 -12.06 11.96
N LEU A 126 17.24 -11.36 11.32
CA LEU A 126 18.46 -10.85 11.92
C LEU A 126 18.27 -9.49 12.65
N ASP A 127 17.03 -9.12 12.94
CA ASP A 127 16.67 -7.84 13.58
C ASP A 127 17.16 -6.60 12.79
N LYS A 128 17.19 -6.70 11.45
CA LYS A 128 17.51 -5.59 10.57
C LYS A 128 16.23 -5.02 9.99
N ARG A 129 16.12 -3.68 9.98
CA ARG A 129 15.08 -2.98 9.23
C ARG A 129 15.38 -3.06 7.74
N VAL A 130 14.36 -3.29 6.91
CA VAL A 130 14.52 -3.37 5.46
C VAL A 130 13.69 -2.30 4.77
N ILE A 131 14.38 -1.47 3.98
CA ILE A 131 13.77 -0.46 3.09
C ILE A 131 13.89 -1.00 1.66
N GLY A 132 12.76 -1.29 1.02
CA GLY A 132 12.73 -1.62 -0.41
C GLY A 132 12.76 -0.35 -1.26
N ILE A 133 13.40 -0.39 -2.42
CA ILE A 133 13.42 0.70 -3.41
C ILE A 133 13.17 0.09 -4.79
N GLY A 134 12.17 0.59 -5.50
CA GLY A 134 11.85 0.06 -6.85
C GLY A 134 11.14 1.08 -7.70
N VAL A 135 11.04 0.81 -8.99
CA VAL A 135 10.23 1.61 -9.92
C VAL A 135 8.83 1.01 -9.96
N GLN A 136 7.79 1.84 -9.81
CA GLN A 136 6.40 1.37 -9.63
C GLN A 136 5.95 0.43 -10.76
N SER A 137 6.27 0.76 -11.99
CA SER A 137 5.87 -0.02 -13.18
C SER A 137 6.55 -1.38 -13.30
N SER A 138 7.72 -1.59 -12.69
CA SER A 138 8.51 -2.83 -12.76
C SER A 138 8.59 -3.58 -11.43
N THR A 139 7.99 -3.06 -10.36
CA THR A 139 8.02 -3.68 -9.04
C THR A 139 6.92 -4.72 -8.89
N SER A 140 7.29 -5.94 -8.49
CA SER A 140 6.33 -7.00 -8.14
C SER A 140 5.51 -6.61 -6.91
N ALA A 141 4.20 -6.84 -6.96
CA ALA A 141 3.29 -6.57 -5.84
C ALA A 141 3.60 -7.38 -4.56
N LEU A 142 4.43 -8.42 -4.65
CA LEU A 142 4.83 -9.26 -3.52
C LEU A 142 5.97 -8.67 -2.69
N LEU A 143 6.82 -7.83 -3.29
CA LEU A 143 8.01 -7.31 -2.61
C LEU A 143 7.71 -6.19 -1.59
N PRO A 144 6.91 -5.15 -1.89
CA PRO A 144 6.64 -4.07 -0.95
C PRO A 144 6.08 -4.53 0.40
N PRO A 145 5.09 -5.45 0.47
CA PRO A 145 4.55 -5.90 1.76
C PRO A 145 5.54 -6.68 2.63
N ALA A 146 6.61 -7.22 2.04
CA ALA A 146 7.66 -7.94 2.78
C ALA A 146 8.60 -6.97 3.52
N CYS A 147 8.79 -5.75 3.02
CA CYS A 147 9.66 -4.72 3.58
C CYS A 147 9.04 -4.02 4.80
N ASP A 148 9.86 -3.31 5.58
CA ASP A 148 9.38 -2.44 6.66
C ASP A 148 8.99 -1.05 6.14
N GLU A 149 9.56 -0.64 5.01
CA GLU A 149 9.24 0.56 4.24
C GLU A 149 9.55 0.29 2.77
N PHE A 150 8.79 0.90 1.86
CA PHE A 150 9.07 0.80 0.43
C PHE A 150 9.03 2.17 -0.24
N LEU A 151 10.09 2.50 -0.97
CA LEU A 151 10.24 3.76 -1.69
C LEU A 151 10.08 3.50 -3.19
N PHE A 152 9.07 4.09 -3.79
CA PHE A 152 8.96 4.11 -5.25
C PHE A 152 9.84 5.22 -5.81
N TYR A 153 10.81 4.85 -6.66
CA TYR A 153 11.75 5.77 -7.28
C TYR A 153 11.03 6.92 -8.03
N ASP A 154 9.98 6.58 -8.75
CA ASP A 154 9.15 7.52 -9.52
C ASP A 154 8.38 8.54 -8.67
N ARG A 155 8.33 8.34 -7.35
CA ARG A 155 7.70 9.26 -6.40
C ARG A 155 8.71 10.08 -5.58
N LEU A 156 10.00 9.82 -5.75
CA LEU A 156 11.03 10.56 -5.02
C LEU A 156 11.14 11.99 -5.56
N PRO A 157 11.36 12.98 -4.68
CA PRO A 157 11.60 14.36 -5.08
C PRO A 157 12.77 14.44 -6.07
N GLY A 158 12.59 15.17 -7.16
CA GLY A 158 13.61 15.34 -8.19
C GLY A 158 13.56 14.31 -9.33
N VAL A 159 12.72 13.29 -9.25
CA VAL A 159 12.45 12.38 -10.37
C VAL A 159 11.33 12.94 -11.23
N GLU A 160 11.67 13.43 -12.42
CA GLU A 160 10.70 13.90 -13.40
C GLU A 160 10.53 12.88 -14.52
N PRO A 161 9.33 12.27 -14.68
CA PRO A 161 9.08 11.39 -15.82
C PRO A 161 9.21 12.17 -17.14
N VAL A 162 10.08 11.72 -18.02
CA VAL A 162 10.17 12.28 -19.36
C VAL A 162 8.97 11.77 -20.15
N ALA A 163 8.03 12.66 -20.49
CA ALA A 163 6.86 12.29 -21.28
C ALA A 163 7.27 11.52 -22.53
N PRO A 164 6.70 10.34 -22.82
CA PRO A 164 7.06 9.57 -24.01
C PRO A 164 6.78 10.42 -25.24
N VAL A 165 7.84 10.70 -26.00
CA VAL A 165 7.73 11.32 -27.33
C VAL A 165 6.84 10.39 -28.15
N ARG A 166 5.58 10.78 -28.36
CA ARG A 166 4.64 10.03 -29.21
C ARG A 166 5.30 9.87 -30.57
N ALA A 167 5.83 8.68 -30.86
CA ALA A 167 6.28 8.32 -32.18
C ALA A 167 5.11 8.54 -33.15
N PRO A 168 5.34 9.18 -34.32
CA PRO A 168 4.26 9.43 -35.29
C PRO A 168 3.66 8.08 -35.70
N ARG A 169 2.33 7.95 -35.53
CA ARG A 169 1.57 6.78 -35.96
C ARG A 169 1.89 6.50 -37.44
N ARG A 170 2.79 5.54 -37.72
CA ARG A 170 2.95 5.02 -39.07
C ARG A 170 1.62 4.40 -39.49
N GLY A 171 1.10 4.95 -40.60
CA GLY A 171 -0.18 4.55 -41.18
C GLY A 171 -0.28 3.04 -41.35
N ARG A 172 -1.39 2.53 -40.96
CA ARG A 172 -1.80 1.11 -40.99
C ARG A 172 -1.87 0.68 -42.48
N ARG A 173 -0.91 -0.07 -42.94
CA ARG A 173 -0.96 -0.75 -44.24
C ARG A 173 -1.88 -1.98 -44.08
N PRO A 174 -2.86 -2.23 -44.98
CA PRO A 174 -3.72 -3.39 -44.87
C PRO A 174 -2.91 -4.69 -45.02
N ALA A 175 -2.99 -5.56 -44.05
CA ALA A 175 -2.40 -6.89 -44.12
C ALA A 175 -3.33 -7.83 -44.89
N ALA A 176 -2.76 -8.53 -45.86
CA ALA A 176 -3.39 -9.61 -46.59
C ALA A 176 -3.72 -10.79 -45.70
N ALA A 177 -4.85 -11.44 -46.00
CA ALA A 177 -5.38 -12.59 -45.31
C ALA A 177 -4.39 -13.76 -45.28
N ALA A 178 -4.06 -14.23 -44.07
CA ALA A 178 -3.44 -15.54 -43.87
C ALA A 178 -4.40 -16.39 -43.00
N THR A 179 -4.65 -17.59 -43.49
CA THR A 179 -5.51 -18.64 -42.96
C THR A 179 -5.13 -19.06 -41.56
N ALA A 180 -6.13 -19.12 -40.68
CA ALA A 180 -6.03 -19.60 -39.28
C ALA A 180 -5.95 -21.13 -39.20
N PRO A 181 -5.17 -21.71 -38.25
CA PRO A 181 -5.29 -23.13 -37.89
C PRO A 181 -6.49 -23.38 -36.97
N PRO A 182 -7.01 -24.63 -36.89
CA PRO A 182 -8.27 -24.93 -36.20
C PRO A 182 -8.14 -24.84 -34.67
N ALA A 183 -9.24 -24.40 -34.05
CA ALA A 183 -9.40 -24.25 -32.61
C ALA A 183 -9.51 -25.62 -31.89
N PRO A 184 -9.01 -25.74 -30.63
CA PRO A 184 -9.31 -26.90 -29.79
C PRO A 184 -10.73 -26.83 -29.22
N GLU A 185 -11.33 -28.02 -28.98
CA GLU A 185 -12.68 -28.20 -28.48
C GLU A 185 -12.92 -27.63 -27.07
N PRO A 186 -14.15 -27.19 -26.75
CA PRO A 186 -14.44 -26.54 -25.47
C PRO A 186 -14.58 -27.56 -24.34
N THR A 187 -13.86 -27.34 -23.26
CA THR A 187 -14.11 -27.93 -21.94
C THR A 187 -15.35 -27.30 -21.29
N PRO A 188 -16.17 -28.07 -20.53
CA PRO A 188 -17.41 -27.56 -19.96
C PRO A 188 -17.14 -26.49 -18.87
N PRO A 189 -18.03 -25.50 -18.73
CA PRO A 189 -17.83 -24.40 -17.80
C PRO A 189 -17.98 -24.83 -16.33
N VAL A 190 -16.99 -24.49 -15.51
CA VAL A 190 -17.14 -24.47 -14.05
C VAL A 190 -18.05 -23.29 -13.73
N VAL A 191 -19.18 -23.55 -13.11
CA VAL A 191 -20.13 -22.52 -12.67
C VAL A 191 -19.53 -21.83 -11.44
N GLU A 192 -18.90 -20.68 -11.67
CA GLU A 192 -18.49 -19.76 -10.63
C GLU A 192 -19.73 -18.95 -10.22
N ALA A 193 -20.04 -18.92 -8.93
CA ALA A 193 -21.16 -18.16 -8.40
C ALA A 193 -20.94 -16.66 -8.67
N PRO A 194 -21.96 -15.90 -9.10
CA PRO A 194 -21.80 -14.49 -9.46
C PRO A 194 -21.41 -13.65 -8.25
N GLU A 195 -20.30 -12.92 -8.37
CA GLU A 195 -19.97 -11.81 -7.49
C GLU A 195 -21.04 -10.72 -7.62
N PRO A 196 -21.49 -10.12 -6.50
CA PRO A 196 -22.46 -9.04 -6.56
C PRO A 196 -21.86 -7.82 -7.27
N PRO A 197 -22.64 -7.07 -8.07
CA PRO A 197 -22.16 -5.93 -8.84
C PRO A 197 -21.54 -4.87 -7.94
N ALA A 198 -20.35 -4.39 -8.32
CA ALA A 198 -19.69 -3.24 -7.72
C ALA A 198 -20.53 -1.99 -8.01
N GLU A 199 -21.02 -1.34 -6.97
CA GLU A 199 -21.66 -0.02 -7.10
C GLU A 199 -20.59 1.04 -7.41
N ASP A 200 -20.76 1.73 -8.53
CA ASP A 200 -19.92 2.82 -9.04
C ASP A 200 -20.20 4.11 -8.23
N ASP A 201 -19.40 4.34 -7.21
CA ASP A 201 -19.26 5.66 -6.56
C ASP A 201 -17.94 6.27 -7.04
N GLY A 202 -17.97 7.41 -7.72
CA GLY A 202 -16.86 8.05 -8.45
C GLY A 202 -15.51 8.17 -7.73
N PRO A 203 -14.40 8.22 -8.47
CA PRO A 203 -13.07 7.85 -8.00
C PRO A 203 -12.35 8.82 -7.04
N ALA A 204 -12.85 10.02 -6.77
CA ALA A 204 -12.16 11.01 -5.92
C ALA A 204 -12.59 10.99 -4.44
N ASP A 205 -13.81 10.59 -4.14
CA ASP A 205 -14.40 10.61 -2.78
C ASP A 205 -14.10 9.29 -2.01
N ASP A 206 -13.67 8.25 -2.72
CA ASP A 206 -13.41 6.90 -2.16
C ASP A 206 -12.00 6.75 -1.56
N ALA A 207 -11.00 7.44 -2.10
CA ALA A 207 -9.61 7.36 -1.61
C ALA A 207 -9.46 8.04 -0.23
N ASP A 208 -10.08 9.20 -0.03
CA ASP A 208 -10.04 9.93 1.26
C ASP A 208 -10.83 9.20 2.36
N ARG A 209 -11.92 8.53 1.99
CA ARG A 209 -12.73 7.73 2.93
C ARG A 209 -12.03 6.45 3.37
N ASP A 210 -11.26 5.82 2.50
CA ASP A 210 -10.48 4.63 2.82
C ASP A 210 -9.30 4.97 3.75
N LEU A 211 -8.72 6.17 3.59
CA LEU A 211 -7.66 6.70 4.43
C LEU A 211 -8.12 6.95 5.88
N GLY A 212 -9.28 7.58 6.07
CA GLY A 212 -9.89 7.78 7.39
C GLY A 212 -10.14 6.46 8.11
N ALA A 213 -10.64 5.45 7.39
CA ALA A 213 -10.85 4.11 7.93
C ALA A 213 -9.54 3.40 8.31
N LEU A 214 -8.48 3.57 7.52
CA LEU A 214 -7.15 3.03 7.82
C LEU A 214 -6.58 3.62 9.12
N VAL A 215 -6.62 4.95 9.25
CA VAL A 215 -6.14 5.66 10.45
C VAL A 215 -6.97 5.26 11.67
N ALA A 216 -8.30 5.26 11.58
CA ALA A 216 -9.19 4.89 12.68
C ALA A 216 -8.97 3.45 13.16
N ARG A 217 -8.88 2.48 12.24
CA ARG A 217 -8.59 1.07 12.58
C ARG A 217 -7.22 0.91 13.24
N THR A 218 -6.24 1.67 12.77
CA THR A 218 -4.88 1.62 13.32
C THR A 218 -4.83 2.22 14.72
N LEU A 219 -5.48 3.37 14.92
CA LEU A 219 -5.61 4.01 16.22
C LEU A 219 -6.33 3.12 17.24
N ALA A 220 -7.47 2.53 16.85
CA ALA A 220 -8.22 1.59 17.70
C ALA A 220 -7.38 0.37 18.11
N GLY A 221 -6.57 -0.16 17.19
CA GLY A 221 -5.62 -1.25 17.47
C GLY A 221 -4.56 -0.83 18.49
N LEU A 222 -3.97 0.35 18.32
CA LEU A 222 -2.93 0.86 19.22
C LEU A 222 -3.47 1.16 20.62
N GLN A 223 -4.68 1.71 20.75
CA GLN A 223 -5.30 2.01 22.03
C GLN A 223 -5.63 0.76 22.84
N ARG A 224 -5.96 -0.36 22.20
CA ARG A 224 -6.21 -1.64 22.89
C ARG A 224 -4.98 -2.23 23.59
N HIS A 225 -3.78 -1.89 23.10
CA HIS A 225 -2.51 -2.46 23.54
C HIS A 225 -1.59 -1.44 24.23
N THR A 226 -2.11 -0.26 24.58
CA THR A 226 -1.30 0.82 25.18
C THR A 226 -2.10 1.55 26.24
N ASP A 227 -1.60 1.54 27.47
CA ASP A 227 -2.17 2.28 28.60
C ASP A 227 -1.77 3.77 28.62
N GLY A 228 -1.59 4.40 27.46
CA GLY A 228 -1.14 5.79 27.36
C GLY A 228 -1.53 6.46 26.05
N PRO A 229 -1.21 7.77 25.93
CA PRO A 229 -1.54 8.53 24.76
C PRO A 229 -0.85 7.96 23.50
N VAL A 230 -1.57 7.93 22.39
CA VAL A 230 -1.06 7.46 21.10
C VAL A 230 -0.59 8.67 20.31
N LEU A 231 0.71 8.79 20.10
CA LEU A 231 1.31 9.88 19.31
C LEU A 231 1.12 9.68 17.81
N ALA A 232 1.05 10.76 17.05
CA ALA A 232 0.91 10.74 15.59
C ALA A 232 2.03 9.94 14.91
N SER A 233 3.26 10.09 15.38
CA SER A 233 4.42 9.31 14.91
C SER A 233 4.25 7.79 15.11
N ARG A 234 3.56 7.39 16.19
CA ARG A 234 3.26 5.98 16.47
C ARG A 234 2.17 5.43 15.55
N VAL A 235 1.15 6.26 15.23
CA VAL A 235 0.11 5.91 14.27
C VAL A 235 0.73 5.72 12.88
N LYS A 236 1.55 6.69 12.41
CA LYS A 236 2.24 6.60 11.11
C LYS A 236 3.08 5.33 11.01
N ARG A 237 3.92 5.06 12.01
CA ARG A 237 4.73 3.81 12.05
C ARG A 237 3.89 2.53 12.04
N ALA A 238 2.73 2.55 12.66
CA ALA A 238 1.83 1.40 12.65
C ALA A 238 1.14 1.23 11.28
N ILE A 239 0.84 2.31 10.58
CA ILE A 239 0.33 2.27 9.21
C ILE A 239 1.41 1.71 8.28
N LEU A 240 2.63 2.25 8.31
CA LEU A 240 3.75 1.78 7.48
C LEU A 240 4.08 0.30 7.70
N ARG A 241 3.89 -0.23 8.92
CA ARG A 241 4.03 -1.68 9.17
C ARG A 241 2.93 -2.53 8.53
N LYS A 242 1.77 -1.96 8.24
CA LYS A 242 0.67 -2.66 7.57
C LYS A 242 0.71 -2.49 6.06
N ASP A 243 1.12 -1.30 5.64
CA ASP A 243 1.28 -0.91 4.25
C ASP A 243 2.57 -0.09 4.11
N PRO A 244 3.69 -0.76 3.77
CA PRO A 244 4.98 -0.10 3.60
C PRO A 244 5.04 0.89 2.44
N THR A 245 4.05 0.88 1.56
CA THR A 245 3.95 1.79 0.42
C THR A 245 3.14 3.05 0.72
N PHE A 246 2.59 3.15 1.94
CA PHE A 246 1.77 4.29 2.34
C PHE A 246 2.57 5.61 2.28
N ASP A 247 2.08 6.54 1.47
CA ASP A 247 2.59 7.90 1.38
C ASP A 247 1.42 8.88 1.45
N GLU A 248 1.48 9.83 2.36
CA GLU A 248 0.46 10.88 2.49
C GLU A 248 0.39 11.79 1.25
N ALA A 249 1.46 11.90 0.47
CA ALA A 249 1.49 12.67 -0.76
C ALA A 249 0.57 12.07 -1.85
N ASP A 250 0.41 10.74 -1.89
CA ASP A 250 -0.51 10.05 -2.80
C ASP A 250 -1.98 10.45 -2.55
N HIS A 251 -2.26 10.91 -1.33
CA HIS A 251 -3.57 11.39 -0.89
C HIS A 251 -3.69 12.92 -0.89
N GLY A 252 -2.71 13.62 -1.49
CA GLY A 252 -2.72 15.08 -1.64
C GLY A 252 -2.29 15.88 -0.40
N PHE A 253 -1.68 15.23 0.60
CA PHE A 253 -1.19 15.90 1.81
C PHE A 253 0.32 16.06 1.78
N ARG A 254 0.83 17.20 2.23
CA ARG A 254 2.27 17.48 2.29
C ARG A 254 3.00 16.70 3.39
N ASN A 255 2.28 16.32 4.43
CA ASN A 255 2.82 15.56 5.56
C ASN A 255 1.68 14.91 6.37
N PHE A 256 2.05 13.93 7.19
CA PHE A 256 1.10 13.18 8.01
C PHE A 256 0.31 14.04 9.01
N SER A 257 0.91 15.14 9.49
CA SER A 257 0.21 16.07 10.40
C SER A 257 -0.91 16.83 9.68
N GLU A 258 -0.73 17.18 8.42
CA GLU A 258 -1.77 17.80 7.59
C GLU A 258 -2.93 16.84 7.34
N LEU A 259 -2.62 15.59 7.02
CA LEU A 259 -3.59 14.52 6.90
C LEU A 259 -4.42 14.36 8.19
N LEU A 260 -3.76 14.29 9.35
CA LEU A 260 -4.46 14.17 10.63
C LEU A 260 -5.37 15.36 10.94
N ARG A 261 -4.95 16.60 10.60
CA ARG A 261 -5.81 17.79 10.74
C ARG A 261 -7.04 17.73 9.85
N ARG A 262 -6.91 17.19 8.65
CA ARG A 262 -8.06 16.95 7.77
C ARG A 262 -9.03 15.97 8.41
N LEU A 263 -8.52 14.84 8.91
CA LEU A 263 -9.32 13.84 9.61
C LEU A 263 -9.93 14.36 10.92
N GLU A 264 -9.29 15.32 11.59
CA GLU A 264 -9.86 16.03 12.74
C GLU A 264 -11.06 16.90 12.32
N THR A 265 -10.94 17.63 11.21
CA THR A 265 -12.06 18.42 10.65
C THR A 265 -13.23 17.50 10.27
N GLU A 266 -12.96 16.30 9.79
CA GLU A 266 -13.96 15.27 9.48
C GLU A 266 -14.46 14.49 10.71
N ARG A 267 -13.95 14.83 11.89
CA ARG A 267 -14.28 14.18 13.16
C ARG A 267 -13.99 12.67 13.20
N VAL A 268 -12.99 12.23 12.45
CA VAL A 268 -12.49 10.85 12.50
C VAL A 268 -11.55 10.67 13.68
N VAL A 269 -10.72 11.69 13.96
CA VAL A 269 -9.80 11.74 15.09
C VAL A 269 -9.90 13.09 15.81
N GLU A 270 -9.34 13.19 17.01
CA GLU A 270 -9.13 14.41 17.77
C GLU A 270 -7.65 14.54 18.08
N LEU A 271 -7.06 15.70 17.82
CA LEU A 271 -5.66 15.98 18.08
C LEU A 271 -5.50 16.80 19.38
N ARG A 272 -4.59 16.35 20.23
CA ARG A 272 -4.22 17.06 21.46
C ARG A 272 -2.72 17.38 21.46
N PRO A 273 -2.30 18.42 22.19
CA PRO A 273 -0.87 18.69 22.36
C PRO A 273 -0.17 17.45 22.92
N GLY A 274 0.85 16.94 22.19
CA GLY A 274 1.64 15.81 22.65
C GLY A 274 2.78 16.22 23.56
N THR A 275 3.45 15.25 24.16
CA THR A 275 4.61 15.46 25.04
C THR A 275 5.85 15.97 24.31
N ALA A 276 5.93 15.76 22.99
CA ALA A 276 6.99 16.26 22.12
C ALA A 276 6.45 17.36 21.20
N GLN A 277 7.26 18.42 20.98
CA GLN A 277 6.91 19.51 20.09
C GLN A 277 6.76 18.99 18.65
N GLY A 278 5.59 19.16 18.06
CA GLY A 278 5.31 18.71 16.69
C GLY A 278 4.78 17.30 16.53
N ASP A 279 4.66 16.51 17.62
CA ASP A 279 4.07 15.16 17.58
C ASP A 279 2.80 15.11 18.45
N PRO A 280 1.62 15.46 17.90
CA PRO A 280 0.37 15.52 18.66
C PRO A 280 -0.09 14.12 19.10
N GLU A 281 -0.81 14.10 20.22
CA GLU A 281 -1.59 12.93 20.61
C GLU A 281 -2.81 12.80 19.70
N VAL A 282 -3.07 11.57 19.25
CA VAL A 282 -4.21 11.23 18.40
C VAL A 282 -5.17 10.39 19.23
N THR A 283 -6.40 10.86 19.35
CA THR A 283 -7.47 10.16 20.08
C THR A 283 -8.73 10.12 19.22
N PHE A 284 -9.70 9.33 19.62
CA PHE A 284 -11.04 9.48 19.07
C PHE A 284 -11.71 10.70 19.68
N PRO A 285 -12.59 11.41 18.93
CA PRO A 285 -13.33 12.55 19.46
C PRO A 285 -14.05 12.20 20.77
N GLN A 286 -13.90 13.04 21.79
CA GLN A 286 -14.56 12.81 23.08
C GLN A 286 -16.08 12.90 22.92
N GLY A 287 -16.72 11.79 23.16
CA GLY A 287 -18.16 11.60 23.04
C GLY A 287 -18.54 10.13 22.79
N GLU A 288 -17.69 9.40 22.06
CA GLU A 288 -17.94 7.99 21.77
C GLU A 288 -16.62 7.23 21.71
N SER A 289 -16.45 6.20 22.56
CA SER A 289 -15.44 5.18 22.29
C SER A 289 -15.74 4.55 20.92
N ALA A 290 -14.75 4.06 20.19
CA ALA A 290 -15.01 3.39 18.90
C ALA A 290 -16.10 2.31 19.03
N GLU A 291 -16.16 1.63 20.18
CA GLU A 291 -17.19 0.66 20.51
C GLU A 291 -18.56 1.31 20.78
N ALA A 292 -18.59 2.48 21.39
CA ALA A 292 -19.85 3.22 21.63
C ALA A 292 -20.40 3.81 20.33
N ALA A 293 -19.51 4.33 19.45
CA ALA A 293 -19.88 4.82 18.13
C ALA A 293 -20.38 3.68 17.22
N GLU A 294 -19.70 2.52 17.24
CA GLU A 294 -20.13 1.33 16.52
C GLU A 294 -21.48 0.81 17.08
N ALA A 295 -21.65 0.77 18.39
CA ALA A 295 -22.91 0.40 19.04
C ALA A 295 -24.04 1.38 18.72
N ALA A 296 -23.74 2.68 18.59
CA ALA A 296 -24.70 3.70 18.15
C ALA A 296 -25.12 3.50 16.70
N ALA A 297 -24.16 3.18 15.80
CA ALA A 297 -24.44 2.87 14.41
C ALA A 297 -25.30 1.61 14.25
N PHE A 298 -25.05 0.57 15.03
CA PHE A 298 -25.89 -0.62 15.03
C PHE A 298 -27.30 -0.34 15.59
N ARG A 299 -27.43 0.50 16.62
CA ARG A 299 -28.74 0.94 17.12
C ARG A 299 -29.52 1.69 16.04
N LEU A 300 -28.85 2.56 15.31
CA LEU A 300 -29.46 3.27 14.17
C LEU A 300 -29.92 2.29 13.08
N LEU A 301 -29.11 1.28 12.75
CA LEU A 301 -29.47 0.23 11.80
C LEU A 301 -30.75 -0.51 12.24
N VAL A 302 -30.79 -0.97 13.50
CA VAL A 302 -31.94 -1.66 14.08
C VAL A 302 -33.19 -0.79 14.08
N ASP A 303 -33.08 0.50 14.45
CA ASP A 303 -34.20 1.45 14.44
C ASP A 303 -34.76 1.67 13.03
N VAL A 304 -33.88 1.80 12.02
CA VAL A 304 -34.30 1.96 10.62
C VAL A 304 -34.99 0.70 10.09
N ILE A 305 -34.42 -0.51 10.35
CA ILE A 305 -35.05 -1.78 9.95
C ILE A 305 -36.42 -1.93 10.63
N THR A 306 -36.52 -1.68 11.92
CA THR A 306 -37.76 -1.77 12.69
C THR A 306 -38.87 -0.87 12.11
N ARG A 307 -38.51 0.34 11.67
CA ARG A 307 -39.47 1.29 11.08
C ARG A 307 -39.88 0.97 9.67
N LEU A 308 -38.99 0.40 8.88
CA LEU A 308 -39.27 0.01 7.50
C LEU A 308 -40.01 -1.33 7.42
N ARG A 309 -39.95 -2.12 8.47
CA ARG A 309 -40.68 -3.37 8.58
C ARG A 309 -42.18 -3.11 8.60
N THR A 310 -42.90 -3.82 7.74
CA THR A 310 -44.36 -3.91 7.76
C THR A 310 -44.80 -5.35 7.91
N PRO A 311 -46.05 -5.64 8.31
CA PRO A 311 -46.52 -7.03 8.39
C PRO A 311 -46.41 -7.82 7.06
N GLN A 312 -46.25 -7.12 5.93
CA GLN A 312 -46.27 -7.70 4.59
C GLN A 312 -44.94 -7.56 3.84
N SER A 313 -43.94 -6.78 4.38
CA SER A 313 -42.67 -6.53 3.68
C SER A 313 -41.54 -6.30 4.65
N ARG A 314 -40.38 -6.92 4.36
CA ARG A 314 -39.11 -6.69 5.04
C ARG A 314 -38.22 -5.75 4.20
N PRO A 315 -37.43 -4.86 4.83
CA PRO A 315 -36.53 -3.99 4.09
C PRO A 315 -35.42 -4.79 3.40
N GLN A 316 -35.08 -4.37 2.17
CA GLN A 316 -33.99 -4.91 1.36
C GLN A 316 -32.66 -4.23 1.67
N LEU A 317 -31.55 -4.98 1.53
CA LEU A 317 -30.21 -4.47 1.80
C LEU A 317 -29.85 -3.31 0.87
N SER A 318 -30.16 -3.39 -0.42
CA SER A 318 -29.82 -2.40 -1.46
C SER A 318 -30.39 -1.01 -1.19
N GLY A 319 -31.56 -0.90 -0.59
CA GLY A 319 -32.20 0.39 -0.26
C GLY A 319 -31.83 0.97 1.11
N LEU A 320 -31.28 0.14 2.00
CA LEU A 320 -31.18 0.45 3.43
C LEU A 320 -30.13 1.52 3.74
N LYS A 321 -29.02 1.54 3.01
CA LYS A 321 -27.97 2.57 3.17
C LYS A 321 -28.51 3.99 2.93
N ASN A 322 -29.35 4.17 1.93
CA ASN A 322 -29.96 5.45 1.63
C ASN A 322 -30.96 5.88 2.72
N GLN A 323 -31.64 4.93 3.35
CA GLN A 323 -32.56 5.24 4.47
C GLN A 323 -31.78 5.65 5.73
N LEU A 324 -30.63 5.02 5.99
CA LEU A 324 -29.73 5.43 7.08
C LEU A 324 -29.18 6.83 6.84
N ARG A 325 -28.73 7.15 5.62
CA ARG A 325 -28.23 8.50 5.24
C ARG A 325 -29.31 9.58 5.32
N LYS A 326 -30.57 9.26 5.01
CA LYS A 326 -31.68 10.21 5.20
C LYS A 326 -31.89 10.58 6.65
N ARG A 327 -31.60 9.66 7.55
CA ARG A 327 -31.80 9.87 9.00
C ARG A 327 -30.58 10.47 9.67
N GLU A 328 -29.39 10.08 9.24
CA GLU A 328 -28.11 10.62 9.68
C GLU A 328 -27.27 10.96 8.45
N PRO A 329 -27.30 12.23 8.00
CA PRO A 329 -26.61 12.65 6.76
C PRO A 329 -25.10 12.36 6.73
N GLY A 330 -24.48 12.18 7.90
CA GLY A 330 -23.07 11.81 8.07
C GLY A 330 -22.82 10.31 8.19
N PHE A 331 -23.83 9.45 7.98
CA PHE A 331 -23.65 8.01 8.10
C PHE A 331 -22.77 7.45 6.99
N SER A 332 -21.69 6.78 7.42
CA SER A 332 -20.85 5.95 6.56
C SER A 332 -20.36 4.75 7.38
N GLU A 333 -20.56 3.55 6.88
CA GLU A 333 -20.07 2.31 7.50
C GLU A 333 -18.55 2.31 7.66
N LYS A 334 -17.85 3.01 6.76
CA LYS A 334 -16.38 3.14 6.80
C LYS A 334 -15.91 3.90 8.06
N ARG A 335 -16.70 4.87 8.56
CA ARG A 335 -16.45 5.60 9.82
C ARG A 335 -16.39 4.67 11.04
N TYR A 336 -17.07 3.53 10.94
CA TYR A 336 -17.12 2.51 11.99
C TYR A 336 -16.19 1.32 11.72
N GLY A 337 -15.28 1.43 10.73
CA GLY A 337 -14.26 0.43 10.43
C GLY A 337 -14.69 -0.70 9.49
N PHE A 338 -15.81 -0.55 8.77
CA PHE A 338 -16.29 -1.56 7.82
C PHE A 338 -15.96 -1.17 6.38
N ASN A 339 -15.45 -2.12 5.60
CA ASN A 339 -15.04 -1.91 4.21
C ASN A 339 -16.23 -1.73 3.24
N SER A 340 -17.41 -2.23 3.60
CA SER A 340 -18.63 -2.11 2.81
C SER A 340 -19.86 -2.13 3.70
N PHE A 341 -20.99 -1.62 3.19
CA PHE A 341 -22.27 -1.66 3.89
C PHE A 341 -22.73 -3.11 4.19
N SER A 342 -22.50 -4.02 3.25
CA SER A 342 -22.76 -5.44 3.44
C SER A 342 -21.90 -6.06 4.57
N ALA A 343 -20.63 -5.63 4.73
CA ALA A 343 -19.79 -6.05 5.85
C ALA A 343 -20.30 -5.51 7.19
N PHE A 344 -20.78 -4.27 7.24
CA PHE A 344 -21.41 -3.66 8.42
C PHE A 344 -22.66 -4.43 8.86
N VAL A 345 -23.57 -4.74 7.92
CA VAL A 345 -24.79 -5.49 8.22
C VAL A 345 -24.48 -6.94 8.65
N ARG A 346 -23.50 -7.60 8.01
CA ARG A 346 -23.01 -8.92 8.45
C ARG A 346 -22.44 -8.93 9.86
N ALA A 347 -21.74 -7.87 10.25
CA ALA A 347 -21.24 -7.71 11.61
C ALA A 347 -22.38 -7.54 12.63
N ALA A 348 -23.44 -6.81 12.26
CA ALA A 348 -24.66 -6.69 13.07
C ALA A 348 -25.38 -8.06 13.21
N ARG A 349 -25.43 -8.85 12.12
CA ARG A 349 -25.96 -10.23 12.14
C ARG A 349 -25.17 -11.13 13.07
N ALA A 350 -23.82 -11.10 12.97
CA ALA A 350 -22.94 -11.90 13.82
C ALA A 350 -23.11 -11.60 15.34
N ARG A 351 -23.56 -10.39 15.66
CA ARG A 351 -23.90 -9.97 17.04
C ARG A 351 -25.35 -10.25 17.42
N GLY A 352 -26.12 -10.87 16.54
CA GLY A 352 -27.53 -11.21 16.80
C GLY A 352 -28.48 -10.01 16.80
N LEU A 353 -28.06 -8.84 16.25
CA LEU A 353 -28.87 -7.63 16.25
C LEU A 353 -29.85 -7.57 15.08
N VAL A 354 -29.52 -8.24 13.97
CA VAL A 354 -30.37 -8.34 12.79
C VAL A 354 -30.30 -9.75 12.20
N THR A 355 -31.36 -10.18 11.47
CA THR A 355 -31.36 -11.37 10.62
C THR A 355 -31.23 -10.95 9.16
N MET A 356 -30.72 -11.83 8.31
CA MET A 356 -30.42 -11.55 6.91
C MET A 356 -30.71 -12.82 6.10
N ASP A 357 -31.80 -12.83 5.37
CA ASP A 357 -32.30 -13.95 4.59
C ASP A 357 -32.25 -13.60 3.09
N TRP A 358 -31.71 -14.51 2.28
CA TRP A 358 -31.68 -14.32 0.84
C TRP A 358 -33.06 -14.54 0.24
N ASP A 359 -33.52 -13.63 -0.58
CA ASP A 359 -34.79 -13.71 -1.31
C ASP A 359 -34.53 -13.91 -2.81
N GLU A 360 -34.94 -15.08 -3.34
CA GLU A 360 -34.73 -15.46 -4.74
C GLU A 360 -35.59 -14.61 -5.70
N ASP A 361 -36.76 -14.13 -5.24
CA ASP A 361 -37.68 -13.36 -6.07
C ASP A 361 -37.19 -11.96 -6.38
N THR A 362 -36.51 -11.34 -5.41
CA THR A 362 -35.99 -9.97 -5.53
C THR A 362 -34.48 -9.94 -5.82
N GLY A 363 -33.77 -11.06 -5.65
CA GLY A 363 -32.31 -11.14 -5.83
C GLY A 363 -31.54 -10.32 -4.82
N ASP A 364 -32.09 -10.08 -3.61
CA ASP A 364 -31.48 -9.25 -2.56
C ASP A 364 -31.67 -9.91 -1.17
N TYR A 365 -30.97 -9.39 -0.19
CA TYR A 365 -31.15 -9.81 1.20
C TYR A 365 -32.28 -9.06 1.87
N LEU A 366 -33.21 -9.79 2.46
CA LEU A 366 -34.24 -9.27 3.35
C LEU A 366 -33.73 -9.24 4.79
N LEU A 367 -33.95 -8.11 5.45
CA LEU A 367 -33.48 -7.86 6.79
C LEU A 367 -34.61 -7.81 7.79
N ASP A 368 -34.38 -8.35 8.99
CA ASP A 368 -35.32 -8.28 10.10
C ASP A 368 -34.58 -8.10 11.44
N VAL A 369 -35.29 -7.71 12.45
CA VAL A 369 -34.79 -7.63 13.83
C VAL A 369 -35.28 -8.86 14.58
N PRO A 370 -34.39 -9.63 15.24
CA PRO A 370 -34.81 -10.76 16.09
C PRO A 370 -35.84 -10.33 17.14
N ALA A 371 -36.80 -11.21 17.40
CA ALA A 371 -37.86 -10.95 18.37
C ALA A 371 -37.34 -10.91 19.81
#